data_ae16e876a607c2f2d76f9a6e5ae8c2c8
#
_entry.id   ae16e876a607c2f2d76f9a6e5ae8c2c8
#
_cell.length_a   1.000
_cell.length_b   1.000
_cell.length_c   1.000
_cell.angle_alpha   90.00
_cell.angle_beta   90.00
_cell.angle_gamma   90.00
#
_symmetry.space_group_name_H-M   'P 1'
#
loop_
_entity.id
_entity.type
_entity.pdbx_description
1 polymer ?
#
loop_
_entity_poly.entity_id
_entity_poly.type
_entity_poly.pdbx_seq_one_letter_code
_entity_poly.pdbx_strand_id
1 'polypeptide(L)'
;MNIEKYLDVINACRFCFMCRHLSPLAIVSGKESDTPRGHALIADLVRMNHENIKNADFVESIYQADLSAACRTHCVSHYDEANLLLALRRDIVEAGAEPQAVKAFAEQLKNVSFNLYGTGSFLYYNHPLIQLHCPEIADAFNKIAPEHLVISGGDCGKALQILGYEKESQEVASLFVRAVKQAKCDTLVIPHPAVYDFIKANNLLPDMKVLTTAEYLLTLDLPSKNGTVSFIDSDFLKNYQKNNAPRRLLEKLGYTIKEFGITEEESYACGEGAMAMLQLYPENVAKLVARVAAFAERYDAGTIVTASPYTKVAIKTYAPQLKVLSLEEAVLEA
;
A
#
# COMPACT_ATOMS: atom_id res chain seq x y z
N MET A 1 -7.76 4.73 -25.50
CA MET A 1 -7.84 4.15 -24.15
C MET A 1 -6.46 4.21 -23.46
N ASN A 2 -6.43 4.29 -22.15
CA ASN A 2 -5.17 4.32 -21.38
C ASN A 2 -4.39 3.02 -21.51
N ILE A 3 -5.05 1.88 -21.65
CA ILE A 3 -4.39 0.56 -21.83
C ILE A 3 -3.56 0.47 -23.10
N GLU A 4 -3.81 1.28 -24.12
CA GLU A 4 -3.03 1.24 -25.38
C GLU A 4 -1.55 1.56 -25.16
N LYS A 5 -1.23 2.32 -24.10
CA LYS A 5 0.14 2.62 -23.68
C LYS A 5 0.86 1.39 -23.10
N TYR A 6 0.10 0.34 -22.78
CA TYR A 6 0.58 -0.90 -22.12
C TYR A 6 0.53 -2.11 -23.06
N LEU A 7 0.47 -1.90 -24.38
CA LEU A 7 0.42 -2.99 -25.34
C LEU A 7 1.60 -3.95 -25.20
N ASP A 8 2.80 -3.42 -24.97
CA ASP A 8 4.00 -4.24 -24.75
C ASP A 8 3.89 -5.06 -23.46
N VAL A 9 3.28 -4.50 -22.42
CA VAL A 9 3.01 -5.18 -21.15
C VAL A 9 2.02 -6.33 -21.36
N ILE A 10 0.92 -6.11 -22.08
CA ILE A 10 -0.07 -7.15 -22.41
C ILE A 10 0.60 -8.27 -23.21
N ASN A 11 1.36 -7.92 -24.24
CA ASN A 11 2.05 -8.87 -25.12
C ASN A 11 3.22 -9.61 -24.42
N ALA A 12 3.75 -9.06 -23.33
CA ALA A 12 4.83 -9.70 -22.57
C ALA A 12 4.35 -10.93 -21.82
N CYS A 13 3.04 -11.03 -21.49
CA CYS A 13 2.50 -12.18 -20.78
C CYS A 13 2.58 -13.44 -21.66
N ARG A 14 3.25 -14.50 -21.15
CA ARG A 14 3.39 -15.79 -21.82
C ARG A 14 2.36 -16.82 -21.38
N PHE A 15 1.35 -16.42 -20.62
CA PHE A 15 0.30 -17.28 -20.06
C PHE A 15 0.85 -18.48 -19.27
N CYS A 16 2.06 -18.38 -18.70
CA CYS A 16 2.63 -19.38 -17.82
C CYS A 16 1.94 -19.33 -16.43
N PHE A 17 2.23 -20.34 -15.56
CA PHE A 17 1.57 -20.45 -14.26
C PHE A 17 2.31 -19.77 -13.09
N MET A 18 3.47 -19.16 -13.32
CA MET A 18 4.33 -18.62 -12.25
C MET A 18 3.63 -17.61 -11.36
N CYS A 19 2.91 -16.64 -11.95
CA CYS A 19 2.22 -15.60 -11.18
C CYS A 19 1.11 -16.12 -10.26
N ARG A 20 0.53 -17.30 -10.56
CA ARG A 20 -0.54 -17.90 -9.74
C ARG A 20 -0.07 -18.24 -8.33
N HIS A 21 1.21 -18.57 -8.16
CA HIS A 21 1.76 -18.93 -6.86
C HIS A 21 2.13 -17.72 -6.01
N LEU A 22 2.18 -16.52 -6.59
CA LEU A 22 2.65 -15.31 -5.94
C LEU A 22 1.56 -14.25 -5.78
N SER A 23 0.49 -14.28 -6.57
CA SER A 23 -0.63 -13.34 -6.43
C SER A 23 -1.44 -13.67 -5.17
N PRO A 24 -1.43 -12.81 -4.14
CA PRO A 24 -2.09 -13.12 -2.87
C PRO A 24 -3.58 -13.39 -3.04
N LEU A 25 -4.27 -12.55 -3.80
CA LEU A 25 -5.71 -12.71 -4.03
C LEU A 25 -6.02 -14.00 -4.78
N ALA A 26 -5.27 -14.34 -5.83
CA ALA A 26 -5.48 -15.58 -6.59
C ALA A 26 -5.28 -16.82 -5.73
N ILE A 27 -4.33 -16.80 -4.78
CA ILE A 27 -4.09 -17.91 -3.84
C ILE A 27 -5.31 -18.16 -2.97
N VAL A 28 -5.92 -17.10 -2.42
CA VAL A 28 -7.03 -17.23 -1.45
C VAL A 28 -8.40 -17.36 -2.12
N SER A 29 -8.56 -16.86 -3.34
CA SER A 29 -9.81 -16.97 -4.11
C SER A 29 -9.90 -18.26 -4.92
N GLY A 30 -8.75 -18.81 -5.35
CA GLY A 30 -8.67 -19.93 -6.27
C GLY A 30 -9.14 -19.62 -7.70
N LYS A 31 -9.45 -18.36 -8.01
CA LYS A 31 -9.95 -17.93 -9.32
C LYS A 31 -8.83 -17.57 -10.27
N GLU A 32 -8.94 -18.03 -11.51
CA GLU A 32 -8.00 -17.68 -12.58
C GLU A 32 -8.08 -16.20 -12.97
N SER A 33 -9.28 -15.61 -12.93
CA SER A 33 -9.50 -14.18 -13.21
C SER A 33 -8.73 -13.25 -12.28
N ASP A 34 -8.38 -13.70 -11.08
CA ASP A 34 -7.68 -12.92 -10.07
C ASP A 34 -6.14 -13.07 -10.19
N THR A 35 -5.68 -13.79 -11.22
CA THR A 35 -4.25 -13.91 -11.49
C THR A 35 -3.76 -12.80 -12.41
N PRO A 36 -2.47 -12.39 -12.32
CA PRO A 36 -1.90 -11.42 -13.26
C PRO A 36 -2.06 -11.81 -14.73
N ARG A 37 -1.95 -13.08 -15.06
CA ARG A 37 -2.18 -13.54 -16.45
C ARG A 37 -3.66 -13.49 -16.85
N GLY A 38 -4.58 -13.69 -15.89
CA GLY A 38 -6.02 -13.47 -16.11
C GLY A 38 -6.31 -12.00 -16.43
N HIS A 39 -5.68 -11.10 -15.70
CA HIS A 39 -5.77 -9.66 -15.96
C HIS A 39 -5.17 -9.28 -17.33
N ALA A 40 -4.06 -9.92 -17.76
CA ALA A 40 -3.52 -9.72 -19.10
C ALA A 40 -4.52 -10.14 -20.19
N LEU A 41 -5.21 -11.28 -19.98
CA LEU A 41 -6.24 -11.75 -20.92
C LEU A 41 -7.44 -10.79 -20.95
N ILE A 42 -7.91 -10.33 -19.81
CA ILE A 42 -9.00 -9.33 -19.74
C ILE A 42 -8.58 -8.06 -20.49
N ALA A 43 -7.37 -7.56 -20.27
CA ALA A 43 -6.85 -6.38 -20.95
C ALA A 43 -6.79 -6.57 -22.47
N ASP A 44 -6.38 -7.75 -22.95
CA ASP A 44 -6.36 -8.06 -24.39
C ASP A 44 -7.77 -8.15 -24.98
N LEU A 45 -8.72 -8.74 -24.27
CA LEU A 45 -10.13 -8.78 -24.69
C LEU A 45 -10.75 -7.36 -24.76
N VAL A 46 -10.40 -6.48 -23.82
CA VAL A 46 -10.83 -5.07 -23.87
C VAL A 46 -10.18 -4.35 -25.06
N ARG A 47 -8.90 -4.58 -25.33
CA ARG A 47 -8.21 -4.03 -26.49
C ARG A 47 -8.82 -4.48 -27.80
N MET A 48 -9.20 -5.75 -27.92
CA MET A 48 -9.85 -6.29 -29.14
C MET A 48 -11.26 -5.77 -29.35
N ASN A 49 -11.99 -5.52 -28.29
CA ASN A 49 -13.32 -4.91 -28.31
C ASN A 49 -13.52 -3.99 -27.10
N HIS A 50 -13.47 -2.69 -27.32
CA HIS A 50 -13.54 -1.67 -26.28
C HIS A 50 -14.83 -1.71 -25.43
N GLU A 51 -15.94 -2.25 -25.98
CA GLU A 51 -17.17 -2.42 -25.20
C GLU A 51 -17.02 -3.41 -24.03
N ASN A 52 -16.02 -4.29 -24.09
CA ASN A 52 -15.71 -5.22 -23.00
C ASN A 52 -15.29 -4.49 -21.71
N ILE A 53 -14.89 -3.22 -21.77
CA ILE A 53 -14.59 -2.41 -20.57
C ILE A 53 -15.81 -2.26 -19.65
N LYS A 54 -17.01 -2.44 -20.17
CA LYS A 54 -18.28 -2.36 -19.43
C LYS A 54 -18.77 -3.74 -18.93
N ASN A 55 -18.02 -4.81 -19.23
CA ASN A 55 -18.38 -6.15 -18.76
C ASN A 55 -18.24 -6.22 -17.24
N ALA A 56 -19.34 -6.52 -16.53
CA ALA A 56 -19.38 -6.48 -15.07
C ALA A 56 -18.38 -7.44 -14.41
N ASP A 57 -18.17 -8.63 -14.97
CA ASP A 57 -17.23 -9.63 -14.42
C ASP A 57 -15.77 -9.16 -14.61
N PHE A 58 -15.47 -8.49 -15.72
CA PHE A 58 -14.13 -7.92 -15.95
C PHE A 58 -13.87 -6.74 -15.01
N VAL A 59 -14.83 -5.84 -14.90
CA VAL A 59 -14.76 -4.69 -13.99
C VAL A 59 -14.55 -5.15 -12.54
N GLU A 60 -15.32 -6.16 -12.11
CA GLU A 60 -15.20 -6.71 -10.76
C GLU A 60 -13.81 -7.32 -10.53
N SER A 61 -13.32 -8.17 -11.44
CA SER A 61 -11.97 -8.75 -11.35
C SER A 61 -10.88 -7.66 -11.28
N ILE A 62 -10.97 -6.61 -12.09
CA ILE A 62 -10.00 -5.51 -12.12
C ILE A 62 -9.98 -4.73 -10.80
N TYR A 63 -11.15 -4.47 -10.19
CA TYR A 63 -11.21 -3.74 -8.92
C TYR A 63 -10.85 -4.59 -7.69
N GLN A 64 -11.08 -5.90 -7.73
CA GLN A 64 -10.67 -6.83 -6.67
C GLN A 64 -9.16 -7.06 -6.60
N ALA A 65 -8.42 -6.78 -7.66
CA ALA A 65 -6.97 -7.00 -7.71
C ALA A 65 -6.24 -6.26 -6.57
N ASP A 66 -5.35 -6.99 -5.89
CA ASP A 66 -4.63 -6.52 -4.69
C ASP A 66 -3.49 -5.54 -4.98
N LEU A 67 -3.06 -5.42 -6.23
CA LEU A 67 -1.96 -4.55 -6.69
C LEU A 67 -0.65 -4.74 -5.91
N SER A 68 -0.40 -5.93 -5.38
CA SER A 68 0.81 -6.21 -4.58
C SER A 68 2.11 -6.14 -5.38
N ALA A 69 2.05 -6.31 -6.71
CA ALA A 69 3.20 -6.44 -7.61
C ALA A 69 4.19 -7.56 -7.24
N ALA A 70 3.80 -8.50 -6.36
CA ALA A 70 4.66 -9.59 -5.88
C ALA A 70 5.14 -10.52 -7.02
N CYS A 71 4.28 -10.72 -8.03
CA CYS A 71 4.62 -11.59 -9.16
C CYS A 71 5.76 -11.09 -10.05
N ARG A 72 6.13 -9.80 -9.98
CA ARG A 72 7.26 -9.23 -10.74
C ARG A 72 8.59 -9.94 -10.44
N THR A 73 8.77 -10.47 -9.24
CA THR A 73 9.99 -11.15 -8.80
C THR A 73 10.30 -12.39 -9.65
N HIS A 74 9.28 -13.15 -10.02
CA HIS A 74 9.42 -14.41 -10.79
C HIS A 74 9.00 -14.31 -12.25
N CYS A 75 8.35 -13.23 -12.64
CA CYS A 75 7.92 -13.06 -14.02
C CYS A 75 9.13 -12.80 -14.93
N VAL A 76 9.49 -13.75 -15.80
CA VAL A 76 10.62 -13.59 -16.75
C VAL A 76 10.45 -12.45 -17.73
N SER A 77 9.21 -11.99 -17.95
CA SER A 77 8.88 -10.86 -18.81
C SER A 77 8.79 -9.55 -18.01
N HIS A 78 9.01 -9.58 -16.70
CA HIS A 78 8.85 -8.44 -15.80
C HIS A 78 7.51 -7.70 -16.01
N TYR A 79 6.45 -8.48 -16.22
CA TYR A 79 5.12 -8.00 -16.54
C TYR A 79 4.61 -7.00 -15.50
N ASP A 80 4.35 -5.77 -15.94
CA ASP A 80 3.89 -4.67 -15.09
C ASP A 80 2.35 -4.65 -14.97
N GLU A 81 1.84 -5.65 -14.27
CA GLU A 81 0.42 -5.78 -14.01
C GLU A 81 -0.19 -4.58 -13.29
N ALA A 82 0.51 -4.06 -12.28
CA ALA A 82 -0.04 -3.01 -11.44
C ALA A 82 -0.37 -1.74 -12.25
N ASN A 83 0.55 -1.29 -13.10
CA ASN A 83 0.29 -0.12 -13.95
C ASN A 83 -0.73 -0.41 -15.06
N LEU A 84 -0.77 -1.65 -15.58
CA LEU A 84 -1.82 -2.07 -16.51
C LEU A 84 -3.20 -2.01 -15.87
N LEU A 85 -3.34 -2.53 -14.63
CA LEU A 85 -4.60 -2.48 -13.90
C LEU A 85 -5.03 -1.04 -13.57
N LEU A 86 -4.10 -0.16 -13.21
CA LEU A 86 -4.39 1.25 -13.03
C LEU A 86 -4.88 1.90 -14.33
N ALA A 87 -4.31 1.54 -15.47
CA ALA A 87 -4.78 2.02 -16.77
C ALA A 87 -6.20 1.52 -17.09
N LEU A 88 -6.50 0.24 -16.83
CA LEU A 88 -7.85 -0.32 -16.96
C LEU A 88 -8.86 0.38 -16.05
N ARG A 89 -8.50 0.64 -14.79
CA ARG A 89 -9.38 1.37 -13.85
C ARG A 89 -9.68 2.78 -14.35
N ARG A 90 -8.70 3.49 -14.95
CA ARG A 90 -8.92 4.79 -15.59
C ARG A 90 -9.90 4.67 -16.79
N ASP A 91 -9.70 3.68 -17.63
CA ASP A 91 -10.59 3.44 -18.77
C ASP A 91 -12.02 3.09 -18.34
N ILE A 92 -12.19 2.34 -17.25
CA ILE A 92 -13.49 2.01 -16.65
C ILE A 92 -14.18 3.29 -16.15
N VAL A 93 -13.47 4.15 -15.43
CA VAL A 93 -13.99 5.42 -14.93
C VAL A 93 -14.36 6.36 -16.08
N GLU A 94 -13.50 6.49 -17.09
CA GLU A 94 -13.78 7.30 -18.28
C GLU A 94 -14.99 6.78 -19.08
N ALA A 95 -15.27 5.48 -19.04
CA ALA A 95 -16.44 4.85 -19.65
C ALA A 95 -17.72 4.94 -18.76
N GLY A 96 -17.60 5.42 -17.51
CA GLY A 96 -18.70 5.46 -16.53
C GLY A 96 -19.19 4.08 -16.13
N ALA A 97 -18.30 3.07 -16.14
CA ALA A 97 -18.61 1.67 -15.87
C ALA A 97 -18.12 1.19 -14.49
N GLU A 98 -17.59 2.10 -13.68
CA GLU A 98 -17.12 1.79 -12.33
C GLU A 98 -18.25 1.32 -11.41
N PRO A 99 -18.00 0.37 -10.49
CA PRO A 99 -18.98 -0.07 -9.50
C PRO A 99 -19.48 1.11 -8.65
N GLN A 100 -20.76 1.10 -8.28
CA GLN A 100 -21.35 2.17 -7.49
C GLN A 100 -20.62 2.39 -6.15
N ALA A 101 -20.12 1.33 -5.52
CA ALA A 101 -19.36 1.42 -4.27
C ALA A 101 -18.03 2.17 -4.49
N VAL A 102 -17.34 1.91 -5.61
CA VAL A 102 -16.11 2.61 -6.01
C VAL A 102 -16.37 4.10 -6.21
N LYS A 103 -17.44 4.41 -6.96
CA LYS A 103 -17.86 5.80 -7.19
C LYS A 103 -18.18 6.54 -5.90
N ALA A 104 -18.98 5.92 -5.02
CA ALA A 104 -19.36 6.51 -3.74
C ALA A 104 -18.13 6.75 -2.84
N PHE A 105 -17.16 5.83 -2.84
CA PHE A 105 -15.93 5.98 -2.07
C PHE A 105 -15.03 7.07 -2.66
N ALA A 106 -14.89 7.15 -3.98
CA ALA A 106 -14.15 8.22 -4.64
C ALA A 106 -14.72 9.62 -4.33
N GLU A 107 -16.05 9.77 -4.29
CA GLU A 107 -16.66 11.06 -3.90
C GLU A 107 -16.29 11.50 -2.47
N GLN A 108 -16.14 10.55 -1.54
CA GLN A 108 -15.68 10.88 -0.17
C GLN A 108 -14.23 11.37 -0.16
N LEU A 109 -13.38 10.83 -1.04
CA LEU A 109 -11.95 11.15 -1.11
C LEU A 109 -11.64 12.50 -1.81
N LYS A 110 -12.59 13.07 -2.54
CA LYS A 110 -12.42 14.36 -3.25
C LYS A 110 -12.47 15.57 -2.31
N ASN A 111 -13.26 15.47 -1.24
CA ASN A 111 -13.47 16.58 -0.31
C ASN A 111 -12.45 16.55 0.82
N VAL A 112 -11.27 17.11 0.57
CA VAL A 112 -10.17 17.12 1.53
C VAL A 112 -9.85 18.51 2.02
N SER A 113 -9.48 18.60 3.31
CA SER A 113 -8.84 19.75 3.90
C SER A 113 -7.65 19.30 4.71
N PHE A 114 -6.63 20.15 4.80
CA PHE A 114 -5.43 19.86 5.56
C PHE A 114 -5.26 20.88 6.68
N ASN A 115 -4.90 20.39 7.87
CA ASN A 115 -4.65 21.21 9.05
C ASN A 115 -3.18 21.03 9.46
N LEU A 116 -2.55 22.15 9.83
CA LEU A 116 -1.19 22.20 10.36
C LEU A 116 -1.25 22.55 11.84
N TYR A 117 -0.52 21.81 12.68
CA TYR A 117 -0.40 22.08 14.11
C TYR A 117 0.91 21.51 14.65
N GLY A 118 1.22 21.81 15.93
CA GLY A 118 2.49 21.45 16.55
C GLY A 118 3.60 22.46 16.28
N THR A 119 4.81 22.16 16.73
CA THR A 119 6.01 22.99 16.57
C THR A 119 7.23 22.10 16.41
N GLY A 120 8.13 22.43 15.51
CA GLY A 120 9.34 21.64 15.27
C GLY A 120 10.03 21.96 13.97
N SER A 121 11.09 21.23 13.66
CA SER A 121 11.96 21.45 12.51
C SER A 121 11.60 20.59 11.28
N PHE A 122 10.73 19.60 11.44
CA PHE A 122 10.27 18.75 10.35
C PHE A 122 8.75 18.54 10.41
N LEU A 123 8.18 18.03 9.32
CA LEU A 123 6.76 17.78 9.17
C LEU A 123 6.47 16.28 9.22
N TYR A 124 5.45 15.87 9.97
CA TYR A 124 4.93 14.50 10.01
C TYR A 124 3.53 14.47 9.41
N TYR A 125 3.28 13.55 8.48
CA TYR A 125 1.95 13.40 7.88
C TYR A 125 1.13 12.33 8.61
N ASN A 126 0.18 12.80 9.42
CA ASN A 126 -0.77 11.92 10.09
C ASN A 126 -1.95 11.60 9.15
N HIS A 127 -1.83 10.49 8.41
CA HIS A 127 -2.80 10.04 7.40
C HIS A 127 -4.14 9.65 8.03
N PRO A 128 -5.32 9.86 7.35
CA PRO A 128 -6.65 9.53 7.88
C PRO A 128 -6.79 8.09 8.40
N LEU A 129 -6.20 7.11 7.72
CA LEU A 129 -6.20 5.72 8.17
C LEU A 129 -5.58 5.58 9.57
N ILE A 130 -4.48 6.29 9.84
CA ILE A 130 -3.81 6.27 11.13
C ILE A 130 -4.69 6.96 12.16
N GLN A 131 -5.20 8.15 11.87
CA GLN A 131 -6.03 8.91 12.80
C GLN A 131 -7.27 8.13 13.26
N LEU A 132 -7.91 7.41 12.35
CA LEU A 132 -9.21 6.76 12.61
C LEU A 132 -9.10 5.33 13.12
N HIS A 133 -8.05 4.59 12.73
CA HIS A 133 -8.03 3.13 12.94
C HIS A 133 -6.80 2.61 13.70
N CYS A 134 -5.72 3.39 13.76
CA CYS A 134 -4.50 3.01 14.47
C CYS A 134 -3.72 4.23 15.03
N PRO A 135 -4.38 5.10 15.83
CA PRO A 135 -3.76 6.32 16.38
C PRO A 135 -2.51 6.05 17.21
N GLU A 136 -2.38 4.84 17.75
CA GLU A 136 -1.20 4.40 18.50
C GLU A 136 0.11 4.52 17.71
N ILE A 137 0.09 4.53 16.36
CA ILE A 137 1.27 4.77 15.52
C ILE A 137 1.77 6.20 15.68
N ALA A 138 0.87 7.17 15.56
CA ALA A 138 1.21 8.59 15.74
C ALA A 138 1.61 8.87 17.21
N ASP A 139 0.92 8.27 18.17
CA ASP A 139 1.23 8.41 19.60
C ASP A 139 2.62 7.85 19.93
N ALA A 140 2.99 6.71 19.34
CA ALA A 140 4.32 6.13 19.49
C ALA A 140 5.38 7.04 18.86
N PHE A 141 5.14 7.54 17.66
CA PHE A 141 6.04 8.48 17.00
C PHE A 141 6.25 9.76 17.81
N ASN A 142 5.17 10.34 18.36
CA ASN A 142 5.22 11.51 19.24
C ASN A 142 6.09 11.30 20.50
N LYS A 143 6.09 10.08 21.07
CA LYS A 143 6.95 9.76 22.22
C LYS A 143 8.43 9.66 21.83
N ILE A 144 8.74 9.23 20.61
CA ILE A 144 10.11 9.09 20.13
C ILE A 144 10.69 10.43 19.69
N ALA A 145 9.89 11.23 18.98
CA ALA A 145 10.31 12.49 18.37
C ALA A 145 9.24 13.58 18.60
N PRO A 146 9.14 14.17 19.81
CA PRO A 146 8.01 15.04 20.18
C PRO A 146 8.00 16.40 19.47
N GLU A 147 9.15 16.88 18.97
CA GLU A 147 9.28 18.22 18.39
C GLU A 147 9.12 18.20 16.86
N HIS A 148 7.88 18.13 16.38
CA HIS A 148 7.57 18.19 14.95
C HIS A 148 6.25 18.90 14.69
N LEU A 149 6.11 19.43 13.47
CA LEU A 149 4.83 19.87 12.92
C LEU A 149 4.07 18.65 12.41
N VAL A 150 2.76 18.71 12.52
CA VAL A 150 1.86 17.68 11.99
C VAL A 150 0.99 18.29 10.91
N ILE A 151 0.93 17.62 9.76
CA ILE A 151 -0.13 17.81 8.78
C ILE A 151 -1.12 16.65 8.89
N SER A 152 -2.40 16.96 9.01
CA SER A 152 -3.50 16.00 9.13
C SER A 152 -4.66 16.40 8.23
N GLY A 153 -5.62 15.51 8.06
CA GLY A 153 -6.85 15.80 7.29
C GLY A 153 -7.13 14.73 6.25
N GLY A 154 -7.19 15.11 4.97
CA GLY A 154 -7.58 14.20 3.88
C GLY A 154 -6.47 13.26 3.40
N ASP A 155 -6.84 12.39 2.45
CA ASP A 155 -5.88 11.60 1.66
C ASP A 155 -5.06 12.51 0.72
N CYS A 156 -3.87 12.09 0.35
CA CYS A 156 -2.97 12.86 -0.52
C CYS A 156 -3.31 12.76 -2.03
N GLY A 157 -4.34 11.98 -2.40
CA GLY A 157 -4.72 11.68 -3.79
C GLY A 157 -4.35 10.26 -4.25
N LYS A 158 -3.54 9.51 -3.48
CA LYS A 158 -3.12 8.15 -3.86
C LYS A 158 -4.29 7.20 -4.00
N ALA A 159 -5.25 7.22 -3.09
CA ALA A 159 -6.42 6.35 -3.15
C ALA A 159 -7.27 6.63 -4.41
N LEU A 160 -7.46 7.89 -4.79
CA LEU A 160 -8.13 8.27 -6.04
C LEU A 160 -7.38 7.75 -7.27
N GLN A 161 -6.03 7.85 -7.30
CA GLN A 161 -5.21 7.29 -8.38
C GLN A 161 -5.45 5.78 -8.52
N ILE A 162 -5.45 5.06 -7.40
CA ILE A 162 -5.66 3.61 -7.36
C ILE A 162 -7.07 3.24 -7.86
N LEU A 163 -8.07 4.05 -7.58
CA LEU A 163 -9.44 3.85 -8.06
C LEU A 163 -9.65 4.20 -9.54
N GLY A 164 -8.68 4.85 -10.19
CA GLY A 164 -8.75 5.27 -11.60
C GLY A 164 -9.17 6.71 -11.82
N TYR A 165 -9.39 7.49 -10.78
CA TYR A 165 -9.77 8.91 -10.84
C TYR A 165 -8.53 9.81 -10.92
N GLU A 166 -7.83 9.75 -12.06
CA GLU A 166 -6.52 10.40 -12.25
C GLU A 166 -6.58 11.92 -12.10
N LYS A 167 -7.60 12.55 -12.68
CA LYS A 167 -7.76 14.02 -12.64
C LYS A 167 -7.99 14.50 -11.21
N GLU A 168 -8.91 13.88 -10.52
CA GLU A 168 -9.24 14.22 -9.12
C GLU A 168 -8.08 13.90 -8.18
N SER A 169 -7.33 12.83 -8.46
CA SER A 169 -6.09 12.52 -7.75
C SER A 169 -5.08 13.67 -7.83
N GLN A 170 -4.87 14.23 -9.03
CA GLN A 170 -3.95 15.35 -9.24
C GLN A 170 -4.44 16.65 -8.57
N GLU A 171 -5.75 16.90 -8.57
CA GLU A 171 -6.35 18.04 -7.88
C GLU A 171 -6.09 17.93 -6.36
N VAL A 172 -6.39 16.77 -5.76
CA VAL A 172 -6.15 16.51 -4.33
C VAL A 172 -4.65 16.56 -4.00
N ALA A 173 -3.79 15.98 -4.85
CA ALA A 173 -2.34 16.04 -4.68
C ALA A 173 -1.83 17.50 -4.66
N SER A 174 -2.39 18.37 -5.50
CA SER A 174 -2.04 19.78 -5.54
C SER A 174 -2.41 20.50 -4.23
N LEU A 175 -3.55 20.15 -3.62
CA LEU A 175 -3.95 20.68 -2.30
C LEU A 175 -3.00 20.17 -1.21
N PHE A 176 -2.65 18.89 -1.22
CA PHE A 176 -1.69 18.30 -0.29
C PHE A 176 -0.32 18.99 -0.38
N VAL A 177 0.23 19.13 -1.58
CA VAL A 177 1.53 19.78 -1.82
C VAL A 177 1.51 21.24 -1.32
N ARG A 178 0.41 21.97 -1.55
CA ARG A 178 0.25 23.33 -1.05
C ARG A 178 0.29 23.39 0.47
N ALA A 179 -0.42 22.48 1.14
CA ALA A 179 -0.46 22.40 2.59
C ALA A 179 0.92 22.06 3.18
N VAL A 180 1.63 21.08 2.57
CA VAL A 180 3.00 20.72 2.97
C VAL A 180 3.96 21.92 2.85
N LYS A 181 3.90 22.68 1.74
CA LYS A 181 4.76 23.85 1.54
C LYS A 181 4.47 24.99 2.53
N GLN A 182 3.25 25.10 3.05
CA GLN A 182 2.93 26.07 4.10
C GLN A 182 3.67 25.83 5.42
N ALA A 183 4.06 24.60 5.71
CA ALA A 183 4.81 24.25 6.91
C ALA A 183 6.24 24.81 6.91
N LYS A 184 6.81 25.16 5.75
CA LYS A 184 8.18 25.68 5.58
C LYS A 184 9.26 24.79 6.21
N CYS A 185 9.05 23.47 6.20
CA CYS A 185 10.02 22.49 6.63
C CYS A 185 10.75 21.91 5.43
N ASP A 186 12.02 21.51 5.62
CA ASP A 186 12.82 20.86 4.58
C ASP A 186 12.64 19.34 4.55
N THR A 187 12.06 18.78 5.61
CA THR A 187 11.88 17.34 5.78
C THR A 187 10.42 16.99 6.05
N LEU A 188 9.92 15.98 5.35
CA LEU A 188 8.60 15.38 5.54
C LEU A 188 8.75 13.90 5.89
N VAL A 189 8.20 13.49 7.02
CA VAL A 189 8.17 12.09 7.48
C VAL A 189 6.81 11.48 7.21
N ILE A 190 6.80 10.34 6.52
CA ILE A 190 5.61 9.64 6.05
C ILE A 190 5.52 8.25 6.70
N PRO A 191 4.53 8.02 7.57
CA PRO A 191 4.30 6.70 8.18
C PRO A 191 3.55 5.74 7.27
N HIS A 192 2.91 6.21 6.20
CA HIS A 192 2.10 5.40 5.30
C HIS A 192 2.85 5.11 3.99
N PRO A 193 3.26 3.85 3.72
CA PRO A 193 4.06 3.49 2.55
C PRO A 193 3.46 3.88 1.20
N ALA A 194 2.12 3.77 1.04
CA ALA A 194 1.44 4.17 -0.19
C ALA A 194 1.59 5.66 -0.49
N VAL A 195 1.55 6.51 0.54
CA VAL A 195 1.76 7.96 0.41
C VAL A 195 3.20 8.26 0.01
N TYR A 196 4.15 7.58 0.65
CA TYR A 196 5.57 7.71 0.29
C TYR A 196 5.80 7.35 -1.18
N ASP A 197 5.26 6.20 -1.62
CA ASP A 197 5.31 5.78 -3.02
C ASP A 197 4.71 6.83 -3.96
N PHE A 198 3.54 7.36 -3.63
CA PHE A 198 2.84 8.35 -4.45
C PHE A 198 3.66 9.63 -4.65
N ILE A 199 4.25 10.14 -3.57
CA ILE A 199 5.08 11.34 -3.61
C ILE A 199 6.33 11.09 -4.47
N LYS A 200 7.01 9.93 -4.29
CA LYS A 200 8.23 9.59 -5.01
C LYS A 200 7.96 9.30 -6.50
N ALA A 201 6.96 8.47 -6.80
CA ALA A 201 6.63 8.08 -8.17
C ALA A 201 6.18 9.27 -9.05
N ASN A 202 5.50 10.25 -8.45
CA ASN A 202 5.00 11.44 -9.15
C ASN A 202 5.90 12.68 -8.96
N ASN A 203 7.03 12.55 -8.25
CA ASN A 203 7.95 13.65 -7.95
C ASN A 203 7.25 14.91 -7.42
N LEU A 204 6.30 14.73 -6.46
CA LEU A 204 5.42 15.81 -6.01
C LEU A 204 6.15 16.89 -5.18
N LEU A 205 7.23 16.54 -4.51
CA LEU A 205 7.99 17.39 -3.60
C LEU A 205 9.50 17.30 -3.92
N PRO A 206 9.96 17.77 -5.09
CA PRO A 206 11.35 17.58 -5.55
C PRO A 206 12.37 18.27 -4.66
N ASP A 207 12.00 19.38 -4.04
CA ASP A 207 12.89 20.22 -3.23
C ASP A 207 12.86 19.85 -1.74
N MET A 208 12.17 18.77 -1.36
CA MET A 208 11.96 18.37 0.03
C MET A 208 12.56 17.00 0.31
N LYS A 209 13.17 16.82 1.47
CA LYS A 209 13.61 15.51 1.94
C LYS A 209 12.40 14.72 2.44
N VAL A 210 11.90 13.79 1.62
CA VAL A 210 10.79 12.91 1.99
C VAL A 210 11.33 11.58 2.47
N LEU A 211 11.01 11.22 3.71
CA LEU A 211 11.46 10.02 4.41
C LEU A 211 10.27 9.19 4.87
N THR A 212 10.42 7.88 4.85
CA THR A 212 9.57 6.99 5.65
C THR A 212 9.89 7.15 7.14
N THR A 213 8.98 6.76 8.03
CA THR A 213 9.30 6.72 9.47
C THR A 213 10.53 5.86 9.75
N ALA A 214 10.69 4.74 9.06
CA ALA A 214 11.87 3.90 9.23
C ALA A 214 13.18 4.63 8.87
N GLU A 215 13.20 5.35 7.75
CA GLU A 215 14.37 6.14 7.33
C GLU A 215 14.68 7.25 8.33
N TYR A 216 13.65 7.93 8.86
CA TYR A 216 13.83 8.94 9.88
C TYR A 216 14.37 8.35 11.19
N LEU A 217 13.75 7.27 11.69
CA LEU A 217 14.17 6.60 12.93
C LEU A 217 15.60 6.04 12.85
N LEU A 218 16.05 5.63 11.68
CA LEU A 218 17.45 5.24 11.45
C LEU A 218 18.45 6.37 11.71
N THR A 219 18.04 7.63 11.65
CA THR A 219 18.93 8.79 11.94
C THR A 219 19.06 9.09 13.42
N LEU A 220 18.18 8.52 14.26
CA LEU A 220 18.16 8.75 15.70
C LEU A 220 19.06 7.76 16.44
N ASP A 221 19.53 8.16 17.62
CA ASP A 221 20.15 7.27 18.59
C ASP A 221 19.03 6.62 19.42
N LEU A 222 18.71 5.38 19.09
CA LEU A 222 17.60 4.63 19.69
C LEU A 222 18.13 3.55 20.64
N PRO A 223 17.40 3.24 21.73
CA PRO A 223 17.80 2.19 22.65
C PRO A 223 17.80 0.82 21.95
N SER A 224 18.86 0.04 22.23
CA SER A 224 18.91 -1.34 21.76
C SER A 224 17.81 -2.18 22.42
N LYS A 225 17.22 -3.07 21.61
CA LYS A 225 16.23 -4.07 22.01
C LYS A 225 16.84 -5.46 21.85
N ASN A 226 16.34 -6.41 22.55
CA ASN A 226 16.72 -7.82 22.37
C ASN A 226 15.44 -8.61 22.24
N GLY A 227 15.29 -9.35 21.16
CA GLY A 227 14.11 -10.17 20.96
C GLY A 227 13.99 -10.68 19.54
N THR A 228 12.98 -11.50 19.33
CA THR A 228 12.65 -12.04 18.01
C THR A 228 11.29 -11.52 17.59
N VAL A 229 11.20 -11.02 16.37
CA VAL A 229 9.96 -10.56 15.74
C VAL A 229 9.80 -11.21 14.38
N SER A 230 8.57 -11.39 13.94
CA SER A 230 8.28 -11.68 12.54
C SER A 230 7.94 -10.38 11.82
N PHE A 231 8.35 -10.24 10.56
CA PHE A 231 8.15 -8.99 9.84
C PHE A 231 7.31 -9.19 8.58
N ILE A 232 6.29 -8.35 8.41
CA ILE A 232 5.51 -8.26 7.18
C ILE A 232 5.95 -7.01 6.42
N ASP A 233 6.55 -7.24 5.25
CA ASP A 233 6.96 -6.17 4.34
C ASP A 233 5.74 -5.45 3.76
N SER A 234 5.86 -4.14 3.60
CA SER A 234 4.92 -3.35 2.82
C SER A 234 5.13 -3.59 1.33
N ASP A 235 4.04 -3.83 0.59
CA ASP A 235 4.10 -3.96 -0.87
C ASP A 235 4.71 -2.71 -1.51
N PHE A 236 4.32 -1.52 -1.08
CA PHE A 236 4.85 -0.28 -1.63
C PHE A 236 6.35 -0.11 -1.37
N LEU A 237 6.83 -0.39 -0.17
CA LEU A 237 8.25 -0.25 0.13
C LEU A 237 9.09 -1.33 -0.56
N LYS A 238 8.64 -2.58 -0.54
CA LYS A 238 9.37 -3.71 -1.09
C LYS A 238 9.30 -3.75 -2.62
N ASN A 239 8.08 -3.80 -3.18
CA ASN A 239 7.87 -4.13 -4.59
C ASN A 239 7.93 -2.91 -5.51
N TYR A 240 7.54 -1.72 -5.02
CA TYR A 240 7.53 -0.49 -5.82
C TYR A 240 8.77 0.35 -5.60
N GLN A 241 9.19 0.58 -4.33
CA GLN A 241 10.29 1.50 -4.00
C GLN A 241 11.63 0.80 -3.72
N LYS A 242 11.64 -0.53 -3.53
CA LYS A 242 12.83 -1.31 -3.14
C LYS A 242 13.54 -0.74 -1.91
N ASN A 243 12.74 -0.27 -0.94
CA ASN A 243 13.20 0.36 0.28
C ASN A 243 13.22 -0.64 1.43
N ASN A 244 14.40 -1.00 1.91
CA ASN A 244 14.63 -1.95 3.00
C ASN A 244 14.86 -1.28 4.37
N ALA A 245 14.61 0.03 4.50
CA ALA A 245 14.80 0.76 5.74
C ALA A 245 14.06 0.15 6.95
N PRO A 246 12.85 -0.41 6.83
CA PRO A 246 12.17 -1.06 7.93
C PRO A 246 12.95 -2.23 8.54
N ARG A 247 13.49 -3.13 7.70
CA ARG A 247 14.29 -4.28 8.16
C ARG A 247 15.59 -3.83 8.81
N ARG A 248 16.29 -2.87 8.18
CA ARG A 248 17.50 -2.26 8.74
C ARG A 248 17.27 -1.57 10.08
N LEU A 249 16.08 -0.97 10.29
CA LEU A 249 15.71 -0.37 11.57
C LEU A 249 15.58 -1.45 12.64
N LEU A 250 14.89 -2.54 12.37
CA LEU A 250 14.73 -3.65 13.32
C LEU A 250 16.08 -4.28 13.67
N GLU A 251 16.95 -4.49 12.70
CA GLU A 251 18.32 -4.97 12.91
C GLU A 251 19.15 -3.99 13.78
N LYS A 252 19.07 -2.67 13.48
CA LYS A 252 19.73 -1.63 14.27
C LYS A 252 19.26 -1.62 15.73
N LEU A 253 17.98 -1.90 15.95
CA LEU A 253 17.39 -2.02 17.29
C LEU A 253 17.79 -3.32 18.00
N GLY A 254 18.47 -4.26 17.33
CA GLY A 254 18.88 -5.54 17.89
C GLY A 254 17.84 -6.65 17.83
N TYR A 255 16.75 -6.47 17.07
CA TYR A 255 15.79 -7.54 16.83
C TYR A 255 16.34 -8.59 15.86
N THR A 256 16.07 -9.86 16.19
CA THR A 256 16.23 -10.96 15.23
C THR A 256 14.91 -11.11 14.44
N ILE A 257 14.96 -10.99 13.13
CA ILE A 257 13.78 -11.18 12.26
C ILE A 257 13.63 -12.67 12.00
N LYS A 258 12.53 -13.27 12.47
CA LYS A 258 12.12 -14.63 12.16
C LYS A 258 11.12 -14.57 11.00
N GLU A 259 11.55 -15.03 9.83
CA GLU A 259 10.70 -15.08 8.65
C GLU A 259 9.57 -16.12 8.81
N PHE A 260 8.41 -15.83 8.25
CA PHE A 260 7.35 -16.80 8.14
C PHE A 260 6.83 -16.86 6.69
N GLY A 261 6.79 -18.08 6.13
CA GLY A 261 6.56 -18.23 4.70
C GLY A 261 7.76 -17.76 3.86
N ILE A 262 7.50 -17.36 2.62
CA ILE A 262 8.49 -16.84 1.65
C ILE A 262 8.29 -15.33 1.51
N THR A 263 8.70 -14.60 2.53
CA THR A 263 8.41 -13.16 2.66
C THR A 263 9.14 -12.27 1.66
N GLU A 264 10.26 -12.72 1.10
CA GLU A 264 10.96 -11.95 0.06
C GLU A 264 10.30 -12.03 -1.31
N GLU A 265 9.56 -13.11 -1.59
CA GLU A 265 8.91 -13.37 -2.88
C GLU A 265 7.41 -13.12 -2.83
N GLU A 266 6.78 -13.53 -1.74
CA GLU A 266 5.34 -13.42 -1.54
C GLU A 266 4.96 -12.11 -0.83
N SER A 267 3.73 -11.66 -1.05
CA SER A 267 3.13 -10.57 -0.27
C SER A 267 2.23 -11.14 0.84
N TYR A 268 2.39 -10.60 2.04
CA TYR A 268 1.53 -10.80 3.20
C TYR A 268 0.87 -9.49 3.67
N ALA A 269 0.95 -8.43 2.85
CA ALA A 269 0.45 -7.10 3.18
C ALA A 269 -1.09 -6.95 3.10
N CYS A 270 -1.82 -8.06 2.95
CA CYS A 270 -3.29 -8.14 3.05
C CYS A 270 -4.06 -7.22 2.08
N GLY A 271 -3.51 -6.94 0.90
CA GLY A 271 -4.13 -6.07 -0.11
C GLY A 271 -3.75 -4.60 0.02
N GLU A 272 -2.65 -4.28 0.70
CA GLU A 272 -2.13 -2.92 0.86
C GLU A 272 -1.98 -2.19 -0.49
N GLY A 273 -1.50 -2.88 -1.52
CA GLY A 273 -1.28 -2.30 -2.84
C GLY A 273 -2.52 -1.66 -3.46
N ALA A 274 -3.70 -2.16 -3.13
CA ALA A 274 -4.97 -1.60 -3.57
C ALA A 274 -5.58 -0.56 -2.62
N MET A 275 -5.00 -0.31 -1.44
CA MET A 275 -5.43 0.64 -0.38
C MET A 275 -6.93 0.57 0.00
N ALA A 276 -7.80 0.57 -1.00
CA ALA A 276 -9.25 0.63 -0.84
C ALA A 276 -9.91 -0.74 -0.55
N MET A 277 -9.16 -1.84 -0.53
CA MET A 277 -9.76 -3.17 -0.34
C MET A 277 -10.45 -3.34 1.02
N LEU A 278 -9.92 -2.75 2.09
CA LEU A 278 -10.59 -2.77 3.40
C LEU A 278 -12.00 -2.21 3.34
N GLN A 279 -12.22 -1.20 2.51
CA GLN A 279 -13.50 -0.50 2.36
C GLN A 279 -14.40 -1.18 1.33
N LEU A 280 -13.85 -1.62 0.20
CA LEU A 280 -14.62 -2.07 -0.95
C LEU A 280 -14.79 -3.59 -1.00
N TYR A 281 -13.78 -4.34 -0.52
CA TYR A 281 -13.72 -5.80 -0.61
C TYR A 281 -13.26 -6.43 0.72
N PRO A 282 -13.97 -6.13 1.83
CA PRO A 282 -13.57 -6.59 3.17
C PRO A 282 -13.47 -8.11 3.29
N GLU A 283 -14.28 -8.86 2.54
CA GLU A 283 -14.24 -10.33 2.52
C GLU A 283 -12.93 -10.87 1.93
N ASN A 284 -12.40 -10.21 0.91
CA ASN A 284 -11.11 -10.58 0.32
C ASN A 284 -9.97 -10.28 1.30
N VAL A 285 -10.03 -9.14 1.99
CA VAL A 285 -9.05 -8.82 3.05
C VAL A 285 -9.12 -9.85 4.17
N ALA A 286 -10.31 -10.27 4.61
CA ALA A 286 -10.47 -11.31 5.62
C ALA A 286 -9.81 -12.64 5.21
N LYS A 287 -9.94 -13.05 3.94
CA LYS A 287 -9.26 -14.26 3.40
C LYS A 287 -7.74 -14.10 3.38
N LEU A 288 -7.25 -12.93 2.98
CA LEU A 288 -5.80 -12.63 2.99
C LEU A 288 -5.23 -12.65 4.41
N VAL A 289 -5.95 -12.05 5.39
CA VAL A 289 -5.55 -12.10 6.80
C VAL A 289 -5.63 -13.52 7.37
N ALA A 290 -6.63 -14.32 7.00
CA ALA A 290 -6.72 -15.72 7.42
C ALA A 290 -5.49 -16.52 6.94
N ARG A 291 -4.99 -16.25 5.71
CA ARG A 291 -3.74 -16.82 5.22
C ARG A 291 -2.55 -16.40 6.09
N VAL A 292 -2.45 -15.12 6.43
CA VAL A 292 -1.39 -14.62 7.34
C VAL A 292 -1.46 -15.30 8.70
N ALA A 293 -2.65 -15.43 9.28
CA ALA A 293 -2.85 -16.09 10.57
C ALA A 293 -2.43 -17.56 10.56
N ALA A 294 -2.77 -18.30 9.49
CA ALA A 294 -2.38 -19.69 9.32
C ALA A 294 -0.84 -19.85 9.20
N PHE A 295 -0.17 -18.91 8.52
CA PHE A 295 1.30 -18.92 8.45
C PHE A 295 1.93 -18.51 9.79
N ALA A 296 1.37 -17.52 10.48
CA ALA A 296 1.83 -17.11 11.80
C ALA A 296 1.77 -18.26 12.81
N GLU A 297 0.69 -19.03 12.81
CA GLU A 297 0.54 -20.24 13.62
C GLU A 297 1.56 -21.31 13.22
N ARG A 298 1.63 -21.63 11.92
CA ARG A 298 2.54 -22.68 11.40
C ARG A 298 4.00 -22.43 11.72
N TYR A 299 4.44 -21.17 11.69
CA TYR A 299 5.83 -20.78 11.89
C TYR A 299 6.08 -20.21 13.29
N ASP A 300 5.11 -20.24 14.21
CA ASP A 300 5.21 -19.70 15.56
C ASP A 300 5.75 -18.26 15.53
N ALA A 301 5.01 -17.38 14.88
CA ALA A 301 5.48 -16.04 14.52
C ALA A 301 5.57 -15.04 15.67
N GLY A 302 5.06 -15.35 16.86
CA GLY A 302 5.15 -14.49 18.04
C GLY A 302 4.61 -13.07 17.80
N THR A 303 5.46 -12.05 18.00
CA THR A 303 5.11 -10.65 17.70
C THR A 303 5.39 -10.35 16.22
N ILE A 304 4.38 -9.87 15.51
CA ILE A 304 4.48 -9.42 14.13
C ILE A 304 4.73 -7.91 14.12
N VAL A 305 5.68 -7.45 13.29
CA VAL A 305 5.93 -6.03 13.05
C VAL A 305 5.67 -5.72 11.59
N THR A 306 5.10 -4.56 11.29
CA THR A 306 4.91 -4.07 9.93
C THR A 306 5.15 -2.57 9.84
N ALA A 307 5.64 -2.11 8.68
CA ALA A 307 5.75 -0.70 8.36
C ALA A 307 4.44 -0.11 7.80
N SER A 308 3.43 -0.96 7.56
CA SER A 308 2.18 -0.57 6.91
C SER A 308 1.05 -0.38 7.92
N PRO A 309 0.53 0.84 8.08
CA PRO A 309 -0.69 1.07 8.85
C PRO A 309 -1.88 0.27 8.30
N TYR A 310 -1.98 0.11 6.98
CA TYR A 310 -3.02 -0.67 6.33
C TYR A 310 -2.98 -2.14 6.77
N THR A 311 -1.81 -2.78 6.67
CA THR A 311 -1.62 -4.18 7.09
C THR A 311 -1.91 -4.37 8.57
N LYS A 312 -1.47 -3.42 9.41
CA LYS A 312 -1.77 -3.44 10.84
C LYS A 312 -3.27 -3.41 11.12
N VAL A 313 -4.01 -2.48 10.48
CA VAL A 313 -5.47 -2.38 10.62
C VAL A 313 -6.15 -3.66 10.14
N ALA A 314 -5.75 -4.20 8.99
CA ALA A 314 -6.31 -5.44 8.46
C ALA A 314 -6.17 -6.61 9.46
N ILE A 315 -4.95 -6.82 9.98
CA ILE A 315 -4.68 -7.91 10.96
C ILE A 315 -5.46 -7.67 12.25
N LYS A 316 -5.46 -6.46 12.81
CA LYS A 316 -6.24 -6.13 14.03
C LYS A 316 -7.73 -6.41 13.85
N THR A 317 -8.25 -6.18 12.64
CA THR A 317 -9.69 -6.34 12.36
C THR A 317 -10.09 -7.81 12.23
N TYR A 318 -9.30 -8.60 11.50
CA TYR A 318 -9.71 -9.97 11.10
C TYR A 318 -8.93 -11.09 11.81
N ALA A 319 -7.85 -10.77 12.52
CA ALA A 319 -7.10 -11.71 13.34
C ALA A 319 -6.62 -11.05 14.67
N PRO A 320 -7.56 -10.59 15.52
CA PRO A 320 -7.23 -9.82 16.72
C PRO A 320 -6.42 -10.58 17.78
N GLN A 321 -6.31 -11.91 17.63
CA GLN A 321 -5.47 -12.77 18.48
C GLN A 321 -3.97 -12.62 18.16
N LEU A 322 -3.59 -12.09 17.01
CA LEU A 322 -2.19 -11.86 16.66
C LEU A 322 -1.71 -10.54 17.25
N LYS A 323 -0.55 -10.59 17.92
CA LYS A 323 0.13 -9.37 18.36
C LYS A 323 0.81 -8.71 17.17
N VAL A 324 0.28 -7.56 16.70
CA VAL A 324 0.85 -6.79 15.61
C VAL A 324 1.23 -5.38 16.06
N LEU A 325 2.47 -4.99 15.78
CA LEU A 325 3.04 -3.69 16.11
C LEU A 325 3.43 -2.94 14.83
N SER A 326 3.36 -1.62 14.88
CA SER A 326 4.07 -0.78 13.91
C SER A 326 5.57 -0.69 14.26
N LEU A 327 6.37 -0.11 13.36
CA LEU A 327 7.78 0.15 13.65
C LEU A 327 7.97 1.09 14.83
N GLU A 328 7.13 2.11 14.94
CA GLU A 328 7.15 3.10 16.02
C GLU A 328 6.86 2.43 17.38
N GLU A 329 5.90 1.53 17.42
CA GLU A 329 5.61 0.77 18.63
C GLU A 329 6.73 -0.21 18.97
N ALA A 330 7.35 -0.85 17.99
CA ALA A 330 8.48 -1.75 18.19
C ALA A 330 9.70 -1.02 18.79
N VAL A 331 9.90 0.26 18.48
CA VAL A 331 10.94 1.10 19.13
C VAL A 331 10.64 1.31 20.61
N LEU A 332 9.36 1.40 21.00
CA LEU A 332 8.93 1.65 22.38
C LEU A 332 8.72 0.36 23.20
N GLU A 333 8.61 -0.79 22.53
CA GLU A 333 8.40 -2.08 23.21
C GLU A 333 9.50 -2.31 24.25
N ALA A 334 9.13 -2.81 25.44
CA ALA A 334 10.01 -2.97 26.59
C ALA A 334 10.93 -4.20 26.47
#